data_7a7dd95be05b7619af6209012ad91f65
#
_entry.id   7a7dd95be05b7619af6209012ad91f65
#
_cell.length_a   1.000
_cell.length_b   1.000
_cell.length_c   1.000
_cell.angle_alpha   90.00
_cell.angle_beta   90.00
_cell.angle_gamma   90.00
#
_symmetry.space_group_name_H-M   'P 1'
#
loop_
_entity.id
_entity.type
_entity.pdbx_description
1 polymer ?
#
loop_
_entity_poly.entity_id
_entity_poly.type
_entity_poly.pdbx_seq_one_letter_code
_entity_poly.pdbx_strand_id
1 'polypeptide(L)'
;MTIIIVNMKPRQKFVLIYAPITKLHLKTIERKYHSLIRTTIESELQVEPDVETRNRKPLKRSVAFEAEWELRFGPDNRFRVFYEINTESREVYVLAIGVKEGNRLFIGGKEVKL
;
A
#
# COMPACT_ATOMS: atom_id res chain seq x y z
N MET A 1 -24.59 -33.37 -20.45
CA MET A 1 -23.41 -32.66 -19.89
C MET A 1 -23.87 -31.51 -19.05
N THR A 2 -23.55 -31.58 -17.80
CA THR A 2 -23.98 -30.51 -16.87
C THR A 2 -22.96 -29.40 -16.90
N ILE A 3 -23.37 -28.24 -17.33
CA ILE A 3 -22.52 -27.05 -17.25
C ILE A 3 -22.69 -26.46 -15.87
N ILE A 4 -21.63 -26.54 -15.10
CA ILE A 4 -21.63 -25.88 -13.79
C ILE A 4 -21.29 -24.43 -14.04
N ILE A 5 -22.29 -23.58 -13.95
CA ILE A 5 -22.06 -22.14 -13.95
C ILE A 5 -21.66 -21.77 -12.54
N VAL A 6 -20.35 -21.63 -12.35
CA VAL A 6 -19.87 -21.07 -11.11
C VAL A 6 -20.28 -19.62 -11.10
N ASN A 7 -21.12 -19.26 -10.15
CA ASN A 7 -21.54 -17.89 -9.98
C ASN A 7 -20.36 -17.10 -9.47
N MET A 8 -19.56 -16.58 -10.41
CA MET A 8 -18.42 -15.74 -10.06
C MET A 8 -18.94 -14.36 -9.69
N LYS A 9 -19.20 -14.17 -8.41
CA LYS A 9 -19.46 -12.82 -7.91
C LYS A 9 -18.22 -12.00 -8.12
N PRO A 10 -18.31 -10.81 -8.71
CA PRO A 10 -17.15 -9.93 -8.76
C PRO A 10 -16.63 -9.75 -7.34
N ARG A 11 -15.32 -9.83 -7.18
CA ARG A 11 -14.71 -9.57 -5.89
C ARG A 11 -15.05 -8.15 -5.48
N GLN A 12 -15.53 -7.99 -4.25
CA GLN A 12 -15.78 -6.68 -3.71
C GLN A 12 -14.45 -5.99 -3.52
N LYS A 13 -14.37 -4.76 -4.01
CA LYS A 13 -13.17 -3.94 -3.83
C LYS A 13 -13.13 -3.42 -2.41
N PHE A 14 -11.92 -3.30 -1.89
CA PHE A 14 -11.68 -2.60 -0.64
C PHE A 14 -11.74 -1.11 -0.88
N VAL A 15 -12.24 -0.38 0.10
CA VAL A 15 -12.23 1.08 0.08
C VAL A 15 -10.88 1.55 0.63
N LEU A 16 -10.22 2.44 -0.11
CA LEU A 16 -8.95 2.99 0.32
C LEU A 16 -9.19 4.25 1.14
N ILE A 17 -8.67 4.27 2.34
CA ILE A 17 -8.76 5.43 3.23
C ILE A 17 -7.34 5.89 3.51
N TYR A 18 -7.03 7.13 3.12
CA TYR A 18 -5.70 7.70 3.30
C TYR A 18 -5.66 8.49 4.60
N ALA A 19 -4.69 8.17 5.46
CA ALA A 19 -4.45 9.00 6.63
C ALA A 19 -4.11 10.44 6.17
N PRO A 20 -4.62 11.47 6.83
CA PRO A 20 -4.39 12.85 6.39
C PRO A 20 -2.91 13.21 6.21
N ILE A 21 -2.04 12.63 7.02
CA ILE A 21 -0.60 12.89 6.97
C ILE A 21 0.03 12.45 5.63
N THR A 22 -0.63 11.53 4.90
CA THR A 22 -0.07 11.06 3.62
C THR A 22 0.00 12.16 2.56
N LYS A 23 -0.81 13.21 2.68
CA LYS A 23 -0.70 14.38 1.80
C LYS A 23 0.65 15.06 1.98
N LEU A 24 1.11 15.16 3.21
CA LEU A 24 2.43 15.73 3.51
C LEU A 24 3.54 14.81 3.02
N HIS A 25 3.35 13.50 3.15
CA HIS A 25 4.33 12.54 2.63
C HIS A 25 4.50 12.70 1.14
N LEU A 26 3.40 12.83 0.38
CA LEU A 26 3.46 13.01 -1.05
C LEU A 26 4.16 14.30 -1.46
N LYS A 27 3.99 15.38 -0.69
CA LYS A 27 4.64 16.66 -1.00
C LYS A 27 6.15 16.58 -0.98
N THR A 28 6.73 15.61 -0.27
CA THR A 28 8.18 15.41 -0.22
C THR A 28 8.70 14.55 -1.36
N ILE A 29 7.80 14.01 -2.18
CA ILE A 29 8.13 13.16 -3.32
C ILE A 29 7.92 13.98 -4.60
N GLU A 30 8.83 13.83 -5.57
CA GLU A 30 8.72 14.53 -6.84
C GLU A 30 7.35 14.34 -7.48
N ARG A 31 6.75 15.42 -7.92
CA ARG A 31 5.41 15.45 -8.46
C ARG A 31 5.20 14.47 -9.61
N LYS A 32 6.24 14.24 -10.42
CA LYS A 32 6.17 13.34 -11.57
C LYS A 32 5.81 11.89 -11.17
N TYR A 33 6.03 11.52 -9.91
CA TYR A 33 5.73 10.17 -9.43
C TYR A 33 4.36 10.05 -8.76
N HIS A 34 3.65 11.15 -8.53
CA HIS A 34 2.40 11.11 -7.77
C HIS A 34 1.33 10.26 -8.47
N SER A 35 1.23 10.36 -9.79
CA SER A 35 0.26 9.57 -10.55
C SER A 35 0.57 8.07 -10.46
N LEU A 36 1.85 7.71 -10.61
CA LEU A 36 2.29 6.32 -10.46
C LEU A 36 1.95 5.78 -9.08
N ILE A 37 2.22 6.57 -8.05
CA ILE A 37 1.96 6.15 -6.67
C ILE A 37 0.48 5.90 -6.47
N ARG A 38 -0.38 6.83 -6.89
CA ARG A 38 -1.82 6.68 -6.74
C ARG A 38 -2.36 5.47 -7.49
N THR A 39 -2.01 5.34 -8.77
CA THR A 39 -2.53 4.23 -9.58
C THR A 39 -2.04 2.88 -9.08
N THR A 40 -0.83 2.81 -8.57
CA THR A 40 -0.29 1.57 -8.01
C THR A 40 -1.01 1.21 -6.72
N ILE A 41 -1.22 2.18 -5.83
CA ILE A 41 -1.97 1.92 -4.60
C ILE A 41 -3.38 1.40 -4.94
N GLU A 42 -4.07 2.06 -5.87
CA GLU A 42 -5.41 1.64 -6.26
C GLU A 42 -5.40 0.23 -6.84
N SER A 43 -4.52 -0.06 -7.79
CA SER A 43 -4.49 -1.37 -8.45
C SER A 43 -4.06 -2.49 -7.52
N GLU A 44 -3.15 -2.21 -6.58
CA GLU A 44 -2.60 -3.24 -5.71
C GLU A 44 -3.43 -3.46 -4.44
N LEU A 45 -4.06 -2.42 -3.91
CA LEU A 45 -4.69 -2.50 -2.60
C LEU A 45 -6.21 -2.57 -2.63
N GLN A 46 -6.86 -2.34 -3.76
CA GLN A 46 -8.31 -2.47 -3.84
C GLN A 46 -8.77 -3.92 -3.97
N VAL A 47 -7.91 -4.80 -4.47
CA VAL A 47 -8.21 -6.21 -4.67
C VAL A 47 -7.13 -7.04 -3.99
N GLU A 48 -7.53 -7.90 -3.06
CA GLU A 48 -6.63 -8.81 -2.34
C GLU A 48 -5.44 -8.11 -1.65
N PRO A 49 -5.68 -7.02 -0.89
CA PRO A 49 -4.57 -6.34 -0.22
C PRO A 49 -3.89 -7.20 0.85
N ASP A 50 -4.56 -8.26 1.32
CA ASP A 50 -4.10 -9.18 2.35
C ASP A 50 -3.42 -10.43 1.77
N VAL A 51 -3.12 -10.45 0.48
CA VAL A 51 -2.42 -11.56 -0.16
C VAL A 51 -0.97 -11.16 -0.39
N GLU A 52 -0.05 -11.94 0.18
CA GLU A 52 1.37 -11.69 -0.02
C GLU A 52 1.77 -11.92 -1.49
N THR A 53 2.54 -10.99 -2.03
CA THR A 53 3.11 -11.06 -3.38
C THR A 53 4.54 -10.57 -3.33
N ARG A 54 5.22 -10.49 -4.50
CA ARG A 54 6.54 -9.87 -4.56
C ARG A 54 6.54 -8.43 -4.04
N ASN A 55 5.43 -7.74 -4.25
CA ASN A 55 5.31 -6.32 -3.94
C ASN A 55 4.58 -6.05 -2.63
N ARG A 56 3.76 -6.98 -2.16
CA ARG A 56 3.00 -6.83 -0.91
C ARG A 56 3.56 -7.81 0.11
N LYS A 57 4.03 -7.29 1.23
CA LYS A 57 4.64 -8.10 2.28
C LYS A 57 4.02 -7.78 3.64
N PRO A 58 3.64 -8.80 4.41
CA PRO A 58 3.28 -8.56 5.80
C PRO A 58 4.53 -8.16 6.57
N LEU A 59 4.37 -7.23 7.49
CA LEU A 59 5.48 -6.77 8.32
C LEU A 59 5.61 -7.70 9.52
N LYS A 60 6.84 -8.12 9.80
CA LYS A 60 7.13 -9.00 10.94
C LYS A 60 7.13 -8.25 12.25
N ARG A 61 7.25 -6.94 12.21
CA ARG A 61 7.25 -6.05 13.38
C ARG A 61 6.38 -4.87 13.07
N SER A 62 5.70 -4.35 14.10
CA SER A 62 5.08 -3.05 13.97
C SER A 62 6.15 -2.00 13.70
N VAL A 63 5.96 -1.23 12.65
CA VAL A 63 6.76 -0.03 12.42
C VAL A 63 6.11 1.14 13.17
N ALA A 64 6.73 2.31 13.12
CA ALA A 64 6.29 3.47 13.89
C ALA A 64 4.82 3.87 13.68
N PHE A 65 4.16 3.38 12.65
CA PHE A 65 2.77 3.75 12.29
C PHE A 65 1.78 2.63 12.60
N GLU A 66 2.22 1.58 13.27
CA GLU A 66 1.41 0.39 13.55
C GLU A 66 0.89 -0.30 12.29
N ALA A 67 1.58 -0.10 11.17
CA ALA A 67 1.22 -0.75 9.94
C ALA A 67 1.49 -2.25 10.00
N GLU A 68 0.63 -3.01 9.34
CA GLU A 68 0.77 -4.47 9.28
C GLU A 68 1.34 -4.95 7.96
N TRP A 69 1.29 -4.11 6.93
CA TRP A 69 1.69 -4.46 5.57
C TRP A 69 2.52 -3.37 4.92
N GLU A 70 3.37 -3.79 3.99
CA GLU A 70 4.18 -2.89 3.16
C GLU A 70 3.98 -3.23 1.69
N LEU A 71 3.74 -2.21 0.88
CA LEU A 71 3.72 -2.30 -0.57
C LEU A 71 4.99 -1.66 -1.11
N ARG A 72 5.71 -2.37 -1.98
CA ARG A 72 6.96 -1.92 -2.60
C ARG A 72 6.78 -1.82 -4.10
N PHE A 73 7.19 -0.70 -4.69
CA PHE A 73 7.05 -0.51 -6.13
C PHE A 73 7.89 0.65 -6.64
N GLY A 74 7.80 0.86 -7.95
CA GLY A 74 8.50 1.94 -8.63
C GLY A 74 9.94 1.55 -9.00
N PRO A 75 10.72 2.49 -9.57
CA PRO A 75 12.10 2.20 -9.94
C PRO A 75 12.90 1.72 -8.73
N ASP A 76 13.55 0.57 -8.86
CA ASP A 76 14.33 -0.08 -7.79
C ASP A 76 13.53 -0.30 -6.50
N ASN A 77 12.21 -0.47 -6.64
CA ASN A 77 11.30 -0.62 -5.50
C ASN A 77 11.46 0.49 -4.47
N ARG A 78 11.72 1.70 -4.94
CA ARG A 78 12.04 2.82 -4.04
C ARG A 78 10.83 3.36 -3.28
N PHE A 79 9.61 3.18 -3.80
CA PHE A 79 8.42 3.65 -3.11
C PHE A 79 7.90 2.59 -2.15
N ARG A 80 7.52 3.04 -0.97
CA ARG A 80 7.02 2.19 0.10
C ARG A 80 5.73 2.76 0.65
N VAL A 81 4.69 1.91 0.68
CA VAL A 81 3.40 2.30 1.24
C VAL A 81 3.11 1.36 2.39
N PHE A 82 2.83 1.93 3.56
CA PHE A 82 2.54 1.19 4.77
C PHE A 82 1.05 1.26 5.04
N TYR A 83 0.43 0.11 5.25
CA TYR A 83 -1.02 0.06 5.37
C TYR A 83 -1.47 -1.00 6.36
N GLU A 84 -2.72 -0.88 6.80
CA GLU A 84 -3.40 -1.91 7.56
C GLU A 84 -4.75 -2.20 6.91
N ILE A 85 -5.32 -3.34 7.23
CA ILE A 85 -6.53 -3.85 6.58
C ILE A 85 -7.58 -4.19 7.62
N ASN A 86 -8.81 -3.72 7.39
CA ASN A 86 -9.96 -4.22 8.11
C ASN A 86 -10.76 -5.07 7.13
N THR A 87 -10.68 -6.39 7.29
CA THR A 87 -11.34 -7.31 6.38
C THR A 87 -12.86 -7.33 6.54
N GLU A 88 -13.35 -7.07 7.74
CA GLU A 88 -14.80 -7.06 7.99
C GLU A 88 -15.47 -5.88 7.28
N SER A 89 -14.89 -4.70 7.37
CA SER A 89 -15.43 -3.51 6.72
C SER A 89 -14.94 -3.32 5.29
N ARG A 90 -14.01 -4.16 4.83
CA ARG A 90 -13.34 -4.07 3.54
C ARG A 90 -12.72 -2.70 3.30
N GLU A 91 -11.93 -2.28 4.27
CA GLU A 91 -11.22 -1.02 4.22
C GLU A 91 -9.72 -1.24 4.32
N VAL A 92 -8.96 -0.48 3.54
CA VAL A 92 -7.51 -0.42 3.63
C VAL A 92 -7.14 0.99 4.08
N TYR A 93 -6.41 1.06 5.18
CA TYR A 93 -5.92 2.33 5.72
C TYR A 93 -4.49 2.53 5.26
N VAL A 94 -4.28 3.51 4.39
CA VAL A 94 -2.93 3.89 3.95
C VAL A 94 -2.38 4.84 4.99
N LEU A 95 -1.38 4.37 5.74
CA LEU A 95 -0.88 5.08 6.91
C LEU A 95 0.34 5.94 6.61
N ALA A 96 1.18 5.53 5.68
CA ALA A 96 2.39 6.28 5.35
C ALA A 96 2.85 5.96 3.94
N ILE A 97 3.44 6.96 3.29
CA ILE A 97 4.04 6.82 1.97
C ILE A 97 5.48 7.32 2.07
N GLY A 98 6.41 6.45 1.74
CA GLY A 98 7.82 6.74 1.90
C GLY A 98 8.65 6.43 0.68
N VAL A 99 9.91 6.81 0.76
CA VAL A 99 10.91 6.58 -0.27
C VAL A 99 12.12 5.91 0.36
N LYS A 100 12.56 4.81 -0.24
CA LYS A 100 13.78 4.16 0.19
C LYS A 100 14.92 4.61 -0.72
N GLU A 101 16.01 5.07 -0.12
CA GLU A 101 17.23 5.44 -0.81
C GLU A 101 18.39 4.65 -0.20
N GLY A 102 18.88 3.67 -0.94
CA GLY A 102 19.85 2.72 -0.40
C GLY A 102 19.22 1.94 0.77
N ASN A 103 19.86 1.99 1.93
CA ASN A 103 19.36 1.32 3.14
C ASN A 103 18.53 2.24 4.04
N ARG A 104 18.20 3.43 3.54
CA ARG A 104 17.54 4.46 4.35
C ARG A 104 16.10 4.66 3.88
N LEU A 105 15.17 4.68 4.82
CA LEU A 105 13.76 4.95 4.54
C LEU A 105 13.43 6.37 4.98
N PHE A 106 12.82 7.13 4.08
CA PHE A 106 12.37 8.50 4.36
C PHE A 106 10.86 8.59 4.24
N ILE A 107 10.21 9.17 5.24
CA ILE A 107 8.78 9.40 5.24
C ILE A 107 8.56 10.87 5.60
N GLY A 108 7.90 11.62 4.71
CA GLY A 108 7.72 13.05 4.93
C GLY A 108 9.03 13.82 4.95
N GLY A 109 10.04 13.32 4.23
CA GLY A 109 11.36 13.94 4.20
C GLY A 109 12.24 13.64 5.40
N LYS A 110 11.76 12.84 6.35
CA LYS A 110 12.53 12.47 7.55
C LYS A 110 12.90 11.01 7.51
N GLU A 111 14.14 10.71 7.90
CA GLU A 111 14.59 9.33 7.98
C GLU A 111 13.88 8.60 9.12
N VAL A 112 13.37 7.41 8.81
CA VAL A 112 12.72 6.54 9.78
C VAL A 112 13.62 5.34 10.02
N LYS A 113 13.97 5.09 11.26
CA LYS A 113 14.74 3.90 11.63
C LYS A 113 13.79 2.73 11.80
N LEU A 114 14.10 1.67 11.14
CA LEU A 114 13.32 0.42 11.23
C LEU A 114 13.95 -0.54 12.23
#